data_8f89f7a151adce85e5d2af37c966966d
#
_entry.id   8f89f7a151adce85e5d2af37c966966d
#
_cell.length_a   1.000
_cell.length_b   1.000
_cell.length_c   1.000
_cell.angle_alpha   90.00
_cell.angle_beta   90.00
_cell.angle_gamma   90.00
#
_symmetry.space_group_name_H-M   'P 1'
#
loop_
_entity.id
_entity.type
_entity.pdbx_description
1 polymer ?
#
loop_
_entity_poly.entity_id
_entity_poly.type
_entity_poly.pdbx_seq_one_letter_code
_entity_poly.pdbx_strand_id
1 'polypeptide(L)'
;MEEYLHDLRGKGFQLQEDAIGFIYFGKHYTNAPDEIINTAIELTLKAQKGFDGSFYLSLLETLTANNIKTRNAALKYVKDKALLAIS
;
A
#
# COMPACT_ATOMS: atom_id res chain seq x y z
N MET A 1 -1.71 4.20 -10.55
CA MET A 1 -2.57 3.83 -9.41
C MET A 1 -3.94 3.35 -9.83
N GLU A 2 -4.63 4.08 -10.69
CA GLU A 2 -5.98 3.70 -11.11
C GLU A 2 -6.01 2.39 -11.89
N GLU A 3 -5.00 2.14 -12.71
CA GLU A 3 -4.90 0.87 -13.44
C GLU A 3 -4.75 -0.30 -12.48
N TYR A 4 -3.96 -0.12 -11.42
CA TYR A 4 -3.76 -1.15 -10.41
C TYR A 4 -5.06 -1.45 -9.68
N LEU A 5 -5.82 -0.42 -9.32
CA LEU A 5 -7.12 -0.60 -8.65
C LEU A 5 -8.11 -1.33 -9.57
N HIS A 6 -8.09 -1.00 -10.84
CA HIS A 6 -8.94 -1.68 -11.83
C HIS A 6 -8.56 -3.16 -11.94
N ASP A 7 -7.26 -3.45 -11.98
CA ASP A 7 -6.78 -4.84 -12.06
C ASP A 7 -7.19 -5.64 -10.82
N LEU A 8 -7.14 -5.03 -9.64
CA LEU A 8 -7.57 -5.69 -8.41
C LEU A 8 -9.04 -6.08 -8.49
N ARG A 9 -9.89 -5.22 -9.02
CA ARG A 9 -11.30 -5.53 -9.20
C ARG A 9 -11.49 -6.71 -10.15
N GLY A 10 -10.72 -6.73 -11.22
CA GLY A 10 -10.76 -7.84 -12.19
C GLY A 10 -10.32 -9.15 -11.58
N LYS A 11 -9.52 -9.13 -10.53
CA LYS A 11 -9.07 -10.32 -9.81
C LYS A 11 -9.96 -10.70 -8.63
N GLY A 12 -11.07 -10.00 -8.46
CA GLY A 12 -12.03 -10.31 -7.41
C GLY A 12 -11.84 -9.58 -6.10
N PHE A 13 -10.84 -8.70 -6.01
CA PHE A 13 -10.67 -7.86 -4.83
C PHE A 13 -11.69 -6.73 -4.86
N GLN A 14 -12.50 -6.64 -3.82
CA GLN A 14 -13.49 -5.58 -3.72
C GLN A 14 -13.02 -4.56 -2.71
N LEU A 15 -12.61 -3.40 -3.21
CA LEU A 15 -12.26 -2.27 -2.37
C LEU A 15 -13.50 -1.39 -2.21
N GLN A 16 -13.90 -1.18 -0.97
CA GLN A 16 -15.05 -0.35 -0.68
C GLN A 16 -14.72 1.13 -0.85
N GLU A 17 -15.73 1.98 -0.89
CA GLU A 17 -15.56 3.41 -1.10
C GLU A 17 -14.61 4.04 -0.08
N ASP A 18 -14.74 3.67 1.19
CA ASP A 18 -13.87 4.21 2.23
C ASP A 18 -12.43 3.76 2.03
N ALA A 19 -12.19 2.54 1.56
CA ALA A 19 -10.85 2.07 1.26
C ALA A 19 -10.22 2.91 0.15
N ILE A 20 -10.98 3.17 -0.90
CA ILE A 20 -10.51 4.01 -2.00
C ILE A 20 -10.21 5.42 -1.50
N GLY A 21 -11.04 5.95 -0.62
CA GLY A 21 -10.80 7.24 0.01
C GLY A 21 -9.49 7.28 0.78
N PHE A 22 -9.19 6.24 1.56
CA PHE A 22 -7.91 6.14 2.27
C PHE A 22 -6.73 6.11 1.31
N ILE A 23 -6.87 5.38 0.20
CA ILE A 23 -5.80 5.27 -0.80
C ILE A 23 -5.46 6.64 -1.39
N TYR A 24 -6.48 7.38 -1.82
CA TYR A 24 -6.26 8.71 -2.38
C TYR A 24 -5.78 9.70 -1.33
N PHE A 25 -6.31 9.61 -0.12
CA PHE A 25 -5.84 10.45 0.98
C PHE A 25 -4.35 10.23 1.22
N GLY A 26 -3.91 8.99 1.28
CA GLY A 26 -2.50 8.67 1.48
C GLY A 26 -1.63 9.20 0.36
N LYS A 27 -2.10 9.08 -0.88
CA LYS A 27 -1.37 9.59 -2.04
C LYS A 27 -1.16 11.10 -1.93
N HIS A 28 -2.21 11.83 -1.62
CA HIS A 28 -2.13 13.29 -1.52
C HIS A 28 -1.37 13.74 -0.28
N TYR A 29 -1.55 13.04 0.83
CA TYR A 29 -0.91 13.39 2.09
C TYR A 29 0.60 13.19 2.04
N THR A 30 1.06 12.08 1.44
CA THR A 30 2.49 11.75 1.39
C THR A 30 3.16 12.18 0.10
N ASN A 31 2.37 12.45 -0.94
CA ASN A 31 2.87 12.75 -2.27
C ASN A 31 3.80 11.64 -2.82
N ALA A 32 3.57 10.40 -2.41
CA ALA A 32 4.39 9.27 -2.83
C ALA A 32 4.14 8.95 -4.31
N PRO A 33 5.15 8.41 -5.02
CA PRO A 33 4.94 7.99 -6.40
C PRO A 33 3.96 6.81 -6.47
N ASP A 34 3.30 6.68 -7.61
CA ASP A 34 2.28 5.64 -7.79
C ASP A 34 2.82 4.24 -7.53
N GLU A 35 4.08 3.99 -7.86
CA GLU A 35 4.71 2.70 -7.57
C GLU A 35 4.66 2.37 -6.09
N ILE A 36 4.91 3.34 -5.23
CA ILE A 36 4.88 3.16 -3.77
C ILE A 36 3.45 3.03 -3.28
N ILE A 37 2.52 3.80 -3.84
CA ILE A 37 1.11 3.66 -3.50
C ILE A 37 0.64 2.24 -3.80
N ASN A 38 0.92 1.75 -4.99
CA ASN A 38 0.52 0.41 -5.42
C ASN A 38 1.15 -0.67 -4.54
N THR A 39 2.42 -0.49 -4.19
CA THR A 39 3.13 -1.44 -3.32
C THR A 39 2.53 -1.46 -1.91
N ALA A 40 2.19 -0.29 -1.38
CA ALA A 40 1.56 -0.21 -0.05
C ALA A 40 0.20 -0.91 -0.05
N ILE A 41 -0.58 -0.76 -1.12
CA ILE A 41 -1.85 -1.48 -1.27
C ILE A 41 -1.61 -2.99 -1.29
N GLU A 42 -0.67 -3.42 -2.11
CA GLU A 42 -0.33 -4.84 -2.23
C GLU A 42 0.06 -5.44 -0.88
N LEU A 43 0.95 -4.77 -0.15
CA LEU A 43 1.43 -5.26 1.13
C LEU A 43 0.31 -5.25 2.18
N THR A 44 -0.56 -4.25 2.14
CA THR A 44 -1.71 -4.21 3.05
C THR A 44 -2.61 -5.41 2.83
N LEU A 45 -2.91 -5.74 1.58
CA LEU A 45 -3.77 -6.87 1.26
C LEU A 45 -3.12 -8.21 1.60
N LYS A 46 -1.79 -8.29 1.56
CA LYS A 46 -1.08 -9.50 1.96
C LYS A 46 -1.06 -9.70 3.47
N ALA A 47 -0.93 -8.60 4.21
CA ALA A 47 -0.82 -8.65 5.67
C ALA A 47 -2.18 -8.79 6.35
N GLN A 48 -3.23 -8.28 5.73
CA GLN A 48 -4.57 -8.25 6.29
C GLN A 48 -5.51 -9.03 5.40
N LYS A 49 -6.59 -9.54 5.97
CA LYS A 49 -7.59 -10.28 5.18
C LYS A 49 -8.39 -9.40 4.24
N GLY A 50 -8.33 -8.09 4.45
CA GLY A 50 -8.97 -7.12 3.60
C GLY A 50 -8.18 -5.84 3.68
N PHE A 51 -8.69 -4.76 3.11
CA PHE A 51 -7.98 -3.50 3.16
C PHE A 51 -8.16 -2.84 4.53
N ASP A 52 -7.03 -2.59 5.20
CA ASP A 52 -6.99 -1.86 6.47
C ASP A 52 -6.37 -0.49 6.21
N GLY A 53 -7.19 0.57 6.27
CA GLY A 53 -6.74 1.92 5.99
C GLY A 53 -5.64 2.41 6.92
N SER A 54 -5.74 2.06 8.20
CA SER A 54 -4.73 2.45 9.19
C SER A 54 -3.39 1.80 8.90
N PHE A 55 -3.41 0.51 8.57
CA PHE A 55 -2.19 -0.21 8.21
C PHE A 55 -1.57 0.39 6.95
N TYR A 56 -2.39 0.64 5.93
CA TYR A 56 -1.94 1.24 4.68
C TYR A 56 -1.27 2.59 4.91
N LEU A 57 -1.91 3.48 5.67
CA LEU A 57 -1.37 4.82 5.92
C LEU A 57 -0.08 4.75 6.72
N SER A 58 -0.01 3.91 7.75
CA SER A 58 1.20 3.76 8.55
C SER A 58 2.36 3.24 7.71
N LEU A 59 2.09 2.24 6.88
CA LEU A 59 3.11 1.69 6.00
C LEU A 59 3.58 2.73 4.99
N LEU A 60 2.64 3.44 4.39
CA LEU A 60 2.96 4.45 3.39
C LEU A 60 3.80 5.58 3.98
N GLU A 61 3.43 6.04 5.18
CA GLU A 61 4.22 7.07 5.87
C GLU A 61 5.63 6.59 6.19
N THR A 62 5.76 5.34 6.62
CA THR A 62 7.06 4.75 6.93
C THR A 62 7.94 4.69 5.69
N LEU A 63 7.39 4.22 4.58
CA LEU A 63 8.15 4.13 3.34
C LEU A 63 8.56 5.52 2.85
N THR A 64 7.66 6.47 2.92
CA THR A 64 7.93 7.83 2.47
C THR A 64 8.98 8.51 3.34
N ALA A 65 8.90 8.33 4.66
CA ALA A 65 9.85 8.92 5.59
C ALA A 65 11.27 8.39 5.39
N ASN A 66 11.40 7.19 4.84
CA ASN A 66 12.70 6.57 4.57
C ASN A 66 13.14 6.74 3.12
N ASN A 67 12.49 7.61 2.37
CA ASN A 67 12.81 7.91 0.96
C ASN A 67 12.79 6.68 0.07
N ILE A 68 11.91 5.75 0.34
CA ILE A 68 11.77 4.53 -0.45
C ILE A 68 10.84 4.86 -1.61
N LYS A 69 11.33 4.70 -2.84
CA LYS A 69 10.61 5.14 -4.03
C LYS A 69 10.35 4.04 -5.05
N THR A 70 10.83 2.82 -4.79
CA THR A 70 10.61 1.70 -5.70
C THR A 70 10.01 0.53 -4.97
N ARG A 71 9.31 -0.32 -5.74
CA ARG A 71 8.69 -1.51 -5.18
C ARG A 71 9.74 -2.45 -4.57
N ASN A 72 10.85 -2.66 -5.27
CA ASN A 72 11.89 -3.55 -4.78
C ASN A 72 12.49 -3.06 -3.46
N ALA A 73 12.74 -1.76 -3.36
CA ALA A 73 13.25 -1.17 -2.12
C ALA A 73 12.23 -1.29 -1.00
N ALA A 74 10.95 -1.11 -1.31
CA ALA A 74 9.89 -1.24 -0.31
C ALA A 74 9.79 -2.66 0.21
N LEU A 75 9.81 -3.65 -0.68
CA LEU A 75 9.74 -5.05 -0.28
C LEU A 75 10.93 -5.44 0.58
N LYS A 76 12.10 -4.98 0.22
CA LYS A 76 13.31 -5.26 1.01
C LYS A 76 13.22 -4.59 2.39
N TYR A 77 12.78 -3.35 2.44
CA TYR A 77 12.65 -2.63 3.70
C TYR A 77 11.69 -3.35 4.65
N VAL A 78 10.53 -3.72 4.14
CA VAL A 78 9.50 -4.40 4.94
C VAL A 78 10.02 -5.74 5.45
N LYS A 79 10.72 -6.48 4.61
CA LYS A 79 11.29 -7.76 4.98
C LYS A 79 12.39 -7.61 6.05
N ASP A 80 13.29 -6.65 5.84
CA ASP A 80 14.42 -6.43 6.75
C ASP A 80 13.96 -5.95 8.12
N LYS A 81 12.90 -5.16 8.16
CA LYS A 81 12.36 -4.62 9.42
C LYS A 81 11.30 -5.51 10.04
N ALA A 82 10.93 -6.59 9.38
CA ALA A 82 9.87 -7.49 9.84
C ALA A 82 8.59 -6.73 10.16
N LEU A 83 8.27 -5.71 9.35
CA LEU A 83 7.08 -4.89 9.55
C LEU A 83 5.80 -5.66 9.28
N LEU A 84 5.89 -6.71 8.48
CA LEU A 84 4.76 -7.58 8.21
C LEU A 84 5.04 -8.92 8.87
N ALA A 85 4.12 -9.37 9.69
CA ALA A 85 4.21 -10.69 10.32
C ALA A 85 3.75 -11.73 9.30
N ILE A 86 4.43 -11.79 8.17
CA ILE A 86 4.11 -12.74 7.11
C ILE A 86 4.93 -13.98 7.35
N SER A 87 4.26 -15.02 7.59
CA SER A 87 4.88 -16.33 7.67
C SER A 87 4.92 -16.96 6.31
#